data_7c8a32df3266bd8c0372173a9c7292e1
#
_entry.id   7c8a32df3266bd8c0372173a9c7292e1
#
_cell.length_a   1.000
_cell.length_b   1.000
_cell.length_c   1.000
_cell.angle_alpha   90.00
_cell.angle_beta   90.00
_cell.angle_gamma   90.00
#
_symmetry.space_group_name_H-M   'P 1'
#
loop_
_entity.id
_entity.type
_entity.pdbx_description
1 polymer ?
#
loop_
_entity_poly.entity_id
_entity_poly.type
_entity_poly.pdbx_seq_one_letter_code
_entity_poly.pdbx_strand_id
1 'polypeptide(L)'
;MKLKSSWLLLLLVSFVLFLAACSGDGGQKTDKGATDDTESTEESSEGADESASGEKVLIFARGGDSESLDPGSTTDGESSRVTRQILEGLLEFDKESFELKPALAKDWEVSDDGLTYTFYLEEGVTFHDGTPFNAEAVKINFERWADPEHEYAFADDGFVYSMYGTMFGGYKGDEGHVIEEINVINDYEIEFKLSQPLGFFLQNLGMSYFAITSPAALEEYGPDISEHPVGTGPFKFVSWTKNDSIVLEKFEDYRVEGLPKLDKVIFQVIPDPSARLIALRSGEVDIMDDLNPDDAAVVEGEDGLTLLTRAENNFGYVGMNTEKPPLDKKEVRQAIRYAIDKQAIADALYAGYATTSKNPLPPVYLGYNDDVEDYEYNPEKAKELLAEAGYPDGFDIELVMSPTSRPYMPDPKTVAEIVKNNLAEIGINVTISSHEWAPYLELTQNGETELFILGWSGTNGDPDYFLSSLLHSSNKGSSNYTYYENPEVDDLLDRAKRAVDQDERADLYSQALEIINEDSPMVTLVHSTPVLAISDNVINY
;
A
#
# COMPACT_ATOMS: atom_id res chain seq x y z
N MET A 1 14.09 15.87 52.25
CA MET A 1 13.96 17.33 52.47
C MET A 1 12.94 17.81 51.43
N LYS A 2 11.65 17.88 51.79
CA LYS A 2 10.90 19.10 52.18
C LYS A 2 11.18 20.24 51.21
N LEU A 3 10.28 20.89 50.53
CA LEU A 3 8.92 21.40 50.69
C LEU A 3 8.55 22.03 49.32
N LYS A 4 7.42 22.24 48.84
CA LYS A 4 6.03 22.60 49.10
C LYS A 4 5.48 23.04 47.74
N SER A 5 4.41 22.55 47.27
CA SER A 5 3.00 22.91 47.56
C SER A 5 2.60 24.35 47.24
N SER A 6 1.53 24.40 46.45
CA SER A 6 0.56 25.49 46.30
C SER A 6 0.77 26.46 45.14
N TRP A 7 -0.10 26.38 44.17
CA TRP A 7 -1.13 27.40 43.91
C TRP A 7 -2.22 26.81 42.99
N LEU A 8 -3.26 26.44 43.67
CA LEU A 8 -4.60 26.25 43.11
C LEU A 8 -5.37 27.55 43.37
N LEU A 9 -6.33 27.85 42.49
CA LEU A 9 -7.45 28.78 42.65
C LEU A 9 -7.32 30.18 41.99
N LEU A 10 -8.42 30.43 41.30
CA LEU A 10 -9.03 31.68 40.81
C LEU A 10 -8.77 31.97 39.32
N LEU A 11 -9.74 31.69 38.47
CA LEU A 11 -10.88 32.57 38.17
C LEU A 11 -11.92 31.84 37.30
N LEU A 12 -12.99 31.49 37.97
CA LEU A 12 -14.35 31.33 37.43
C LEU A 12 -14.97 32.73 37.35
N VAL A 13 -15.87 32.92 36.38
CA VAL A 13 -16.81 34.05 36.25
C VAL A 13 -16.47 35.08 35.18
N SER A 14 -17.10 34.90 34.02
CA SER A 14 -17.92 35.95 33.37
C SER A 14 -18.75 35.34 32.28
N PHE A 15 -19.91 34.87 32.66
CA PHE A 15 -21.09 34.63 31.84
C PHE A 15 -21.97 35.88 32.01
N VAL A 16 -22.34 36.57 30.96
CA VAL A 16 -23.58 37.42 30.84
C VAL A 16 -23.73 37.82 29.37
N LEU A 17 -24.68 37.22 28.65
CA LEU A 17 -25.92 37.75 28.10
C LEU A 17 -25.86 39.10 27.37
N PHE A 18 -26.11 39.07 26.07
CA PHE A 18 -26.97 40.06 25.40
C PHE A 18 -27.93 39.34 24.45
N LEU A 19 -29.15 39.18 24.94
CA LEU A 19 -30.41 39.05 24.22
C LEU A 19 -31.14 40.42 24.30
N ALA A 20 -31.63 40.93 23.18
CA ALA A 20 -32.88 41.69 23.02
C ALA A 20 -32.76 42.48 21.71
N ALA A 21 -33.54 42.20 20.72
CA ALA A 21 -34.96 42.43 20.46
C ALA A 21 -35.26 43.86 19.96
N CYS A 22 -35.88 43.92 18.83
CA CYS A 22 -37.18 44.56 18.53
C CYS A 22 -37.27 44.68 17.01
N SER A 23 -38.18 44.05 16.27
CA SER A 23 -39.64 44.22 16.22
C SER A 23 -40.11 45.61 15.75
N GLY A 24 -40.88 45.60 14.68
CA GLY A 24 -41.70 46.70 14.19
C GLY A 24 -41.74 46.76 12.65
N ASP A 25 -42.63 46.19 11.97
CA ASP A 25 -44.06 46.40 11.71
C ASP A 25 -44.33 47.55 10.72
N GLY A 26 -45.09 47.24 9.68
CA GLY A 26 -46.06 48.18 9.16
C GLY A 26 -46.00 48.58 7.69
N GLY A 27 -46.85 47.96 6.86
CA GLY A 27 -47.76 48.74 6.07
C GLY A 27 -47.56 48.85 4.54
N GLN A 28 -48.12 47.99 3.80
CA GLN A 28 -49.32 48.02 2.96
C GLN A 28 -49.49 49.20 1.95
N LYS A 29 -49.77 48.77 0.73
CA LYS A 29 -50.68 49.27 -0.31
C LYS A 29 -50.12 49.88 -1.59
N THR A 30 -50.38 49.14 -2.64
CA THR A 30 -51.27 49.41 -3.80
C THR A 30 -50.76 50.50 -4.77
N ASP A 31 -50.87 50.43 -6.06
CA ASP A 31 -51.85 49.90 -7.00
C ASP A 31 -51.36 50.17 -8.45
N LYS A 32 -51.88 49.37 -9.41
CA LYS A 32 -52.16 49.64 -10.83
C LYS A 32 -51.04 50.17 -11.74
N GLY A 33 -50.83 49.74 -12.92
CA GLY A 33 -51.64 49.07 -13.90
C GLY A 33 -51.25 49.55 -15.30
N ALA A 34 -51.65 48.77 -16.29
CA ALA A 34 -51.71 49.00 -17.71
C ALA A 34 -50.48 48.69 -18.56
N THR A 35 -50.54 47.55 -19.25
CA THR A 35 -50.81 47.35 -20.69
C THR A 35 -50.02 48.24 -21.65
N ASP A 36 -49.24 47.69 -22.57
CA ASP A 36 -49.65 47.44 -23.95
C ASP A 36 -48.53 46.80 -24.79
N ASP A 37 -48.91 45.77 -25.49
CA ASP A 37 -48.66 45.29 -26.85
C ASP A 37 -47.31 45.39 -27.58
N THR A 38 -47.01 44.21 -28.10
CA THR A 38 -46.60 43.84 -29.47
C THR A 38 -45.21 44.25 -29.96
N GLU A 39 -44.35 43.24 -30.24
CA GLU A 39 -44.18 42.70 -31.58
C GLU A 39 -43.12 41.56 -31.57
N SER A 40 -43.52 40.46 -32.14
CA SER A 40 -42.69 39.31 -32.45
C SER A 40 -41.68 39.63 -33.55
N THR A 41 -40.43 39.39 -33.31
CA THR A 41 -39.49 39.11 -34.37
C THR A 41 -38.74 37.82 -34.03
N GLU A 42 -39.07 36.78 -34.79
CA GLU A 42 -38.28 35.55 -34.86
C GLU A 42 -36.94 35.89 -35.52
N GLU A 43 -35.88 35.94 -34.75
CA GLU A 43 -34.53 35.73 -35.25
C GLU A 43 -34.03 34.36 -34.76
N SER A 44 -33.84 33.49 -35.73
CA SER A 44 -33.15 32.22 -35.57
C SER A 44 -31.74 32.48 -35.07
N SER A 45 -31.51 32.25 -33.78
CA SER A 45 -30.17 32.08 -33.27
C SER A 45 -29.75 30.61 -33.42
N GLU A 46 -28.86 30.37 -34.35
CA GLU A 46 -28.00 29.19 -34.33
C GLU A 46 -27.36 29.12 -32.95
N GLY A 47 -27.75 28.09 -32.19
CA GLY A 47 -27.16 27.79 -30.88
C GLY A 47 -25.69 27.36 -31.08
N ALA A 48 -24.79 28.28 -30.81
CA ALA A 48 -23.46 27.89 -30.46
C ALA A 48 -23.56 27.19 -29.11
N ASP A 49 -23.24 25.92 -29.13
CA ASP A 49 -23.01 25.09 -27.94
C ASP A 49 -21.71 25.61 -27.29
N GLU A 50 -21.80 26.68 -26.52
CA GLU A 50 -20.79 27.07 -25.55
C GLU A 50 -20.91 26.06 -24.40
N SER A 51 -20.23 24.91 -24.55
CA SER A 51 -19.89 24.08 -23.41
C SER A 51 -19.09 24.96 -22.44
N ALA A 52 -19.72 25.34 -21.34
CA ALA A 52 -19.07 25.96 -20.21
C ALA A 52 -17.95 24.97 -19.77
N SER A 53 -16.71 25.26 -20.17
CA SER A 53 -15.53 24.54 -19.69
C SER A 53 -15.26 25.00 -18.27
N GLY A 54 -16.00 24.47 -17.30
CA GLY A 54 -15.63 24.54 -15.90
C GLY A 54 -14.35 23.74 -15.70
N GLU A 55 -13.50 24.17 -14.77
CA GLU A 55 -12.31 23.42 -14.32
C GLU A 55 -12.72 21.99 -13.93
N LYS A 56 -12.02 20.98 -14.47
CA LYS A 56 -12.26 19.57 -14.18
C LYS A 56 -11.44 19.16 -12.96
N VAL A 57 -12.10 19.14 -11.82
CA VAL A 57 -11.49 18.79 -10.52
C VAL A 57 -11.94 17.40 -10.12
N LEU A 58 -11.02 16.59 -9.64
CA LEU A 58 -11.27 15.29 -9.02
C LEU A 58 -10.89 15.38 -7.53
N ILE A 59 -11.82 14.98 -6.65
CA ILE A 59 -11.57 14.93 -5.21
C ILE A 59 -11.55 13.46 -4.77
N PHE A 60 -10.37 13.02 -4.35
CA PHE A 60 -10.09 11.66 -3.88
C PHE A 60 -10.03 11.64 -2.36
N ALA A 61 -11.02 11.03 -1.70
CA ALA A 61 -11.07 10.89 -0.26
C ALA A 61 -10.29 9.64 0.19
N ARG A 62 -9.38 9.81 1.17
CA ARG A 62 -8.50 8.78 1.71
C ARG A 62 -8.49 8.77 3.24
N GLY A 63 -8.08 7.65 3.85
CA GLY A 63 -8.15 7.43 5.30
C GLY A 63 -7.04 8.10 6.10
N GLY A 64 -5.89 8.36 5.49
CA GLY A 64 -4.72 8.94 6.13
C GLY A 64 -4.05 10.01 5.31
N ASP A 65 -3.15 10.77 5.93
CA ASP A 65 -2.29 11.73 5.24
C ASP A 65 -0.99 11.06 4.77
N SER A 66 -0.30 11.69 3.84
CA SER A 66 1.03 11.27 3.41
C SER A 66 2.07 11.54 4.52
N GLU A 67 3.08 10.69 4.61
CA GLU A 67 4.22 10.91 5.49
C GLU A 67 5.27 11.80 4.81
N SER A 68 5.56 11.50 3.55
CA SER A 68 6.55 12.19 2.72
C SER A 68 6.13 12.14 1.24
N LEU A 69 6.52 13.12 0.46
CA LEU A 69 6.38 13.13 -1.00
C LEU A 69 7.73 12.97 -1.74
N ASP A 70 8.83 12.70 -1.02
CA ASP A 70 10.05 12.12 -1.59
C ASP A 70 9.86 10.61 -1.72
N PRO A 71 9.81 10.05 -2.95
CA PRO A 71 9.34 8.67 -3.17
C PRO A 71 10.22 7.63 -2.48
N GLY A 72 11.53 7.83 -2.41
CA GLY A 72 12.45 6.89 -1.77
C GLY A 72 12.38 6.86 -0.25
N SER A 73 11.82 7.90 0.39
CA SER A 73 11.84 8.08 1.85
C SER A 73 10.61 7.51 2.55
N THR A 74 9.69 6.87 1.83
CA THR A 74 8.44 6.36 2.39
C THR A 74 8.15 4.94 1.93
N THR A 75 7.36 4.21 2.71
CA THR A 75 6.87 2.87 2.38
C THR A 75 5.35 2.77 2.47
N ASP A 76 4.67 3.87 2.77
CA ASP A 76 3.24 3.90 2.97
C ASP A 76 2.45 4.13 1.67
N GLY A 77 1.24 3.58 1.63
CA GLY A 77 0.35 3.66 0.46
C GLY A 77 -0.24 5.06 0.24
N GLU A 78 -0.42 5.86 1.31
CA GLU A 78 -1.01 7.19 1.20
C GLU A 78 -0.06 8.18 0.52
N SER A 79 1.24 8.09 0.83
CA SER A 79 2.28 8.84 0.16
C SER A 79 2.41 8.42 -1.31
N SER A 80 2.48 7.11 -1.58
CA SER A 80 2.69 6.61 -2.93
C SER A 80 1.51 6.88 -3.88
N ARG A 81 0.27 7.00 -3.38
CA ARG A 81 -0.90 7.43 -4.20
C ARG A 81 -0.72 8.82 -4.78
N VAL A 82 -0.15 9.73 -4.00
CA VAL A 82 0.11 11.11 -4.43
C VAL A 82 1.32 11.18 -5.32
N THR A 83 2.44 10.56 -4.90
CA THR A 83 3.71 10.65 -5.64
C THR A 83 3.63 10.08 -7.05
N ARG A 84 2.83 9.02 -7.30
CA ARG A 84 2.56 8.46 -8.64
C ARG A 84 1.89 9.44 -9.61
N GLN A 85 1.26 10.50 -9.12
CA GLN A 85 0.66 11.53 -9.98
C GLN A 85 1.67 12.63 -10.33
N ILE A 86 2.75 12.74 -9.56
CA ILE A 86 3.75 13.82 -9.66
C ILE A 86 5.03 13.31 -10.32
N LEU A 87 5.42 12.07 -10.03
CA LEU A 87 6.71 11.49 -10.39
C LEU A 87 6.51 10.22 -11.23
N GLU A 88 7.45 9.96 -12.13
CA GLU A 88 7.49 8.74 -12.95
C GLU A 88 8.79 7.97 -12.71
N GLY A 89 8.72 6.64 -12.76
CA GLY A 89 9.87 5.74 -12.74
C GLY A 89 10.42 5.46 -14.15
N LEU A 90 11.47 4.65 -14.22
CA LEU A 90 11.95 4.14 -15.50
C LEU A 90 10.92 3.24 -16.17
N LEU A 91 10.28 2.40 -15.37
CA LEU A 91 9.23 1.46 -15.77
C LEU A 91 7.98 1.71 -14.93
N GLU A 92 6.84 1.19 -15.38
CA GLU A 92 5.59 1.18 -14.62
C GLU A 92 4.92 -0.20 -14.71
N PHE A 93 4.02 -0.50 -13.77
CA PHE A 93 3.18 -1.69 -13.85
C PHE A 93 1.90 -1.41 -14.62
N ASP A 94 1.47 -2.40 -15.40
CA ASP A 94 0.12 -2.41 -15.93
C ASP A 94 -0.91 -2.33 -14.79
N LYS A 95 -2.03 -1.64 -15.03
CA LYS A 95 -3.06 -1.39 -14.01
C LYS A 95 -3.80 -2.65 -13.55
N GLU A 96 -3.90 -3.65 -14.41
CA GLU A 96 -4.69 -4.88 -14.19
C GLU A 96 -3.81 -6.10 -13.92
N SER A 97 -2.54 -6.04 -14.35
CA SER A 97 -1.54 -7.08 -14.15
C SER A 97 -0.26 -6.46 -13.57
N PHE A 98 0.66 -7.28 -13.08
CA PHE A 98 1.99 -6.81 -12.67
C PHE A 98 3.00 -6.85 -13.82
N GLU A 99 2.54 -6.86 -15.07
CA GLU A 99 3.41 -6.76 -16.23
C GLU A 99 4.05 -5.38 -16.31
N LEU A 100 5.35 -5.38 -16.58
CA LEU A 100 6.11 -4.13 -16.72
C LEU A 100 5.85 -3.47 -18.07
N LYS A 101 5.71 -2.17 -18.05
CA LYS A 101 5.55 -1.31 -19.22
C LYS A 101 6.61 -0.21 -19.24
N PRO A 102 6.97 0.26 -20.44
CA PRO A 102 7.76 1.47 -20.60
C PRO A 102 7.14 2.68 -19.93
N ALA A 103 7.99 3.48 -19.24
CA ALA A 103 7.61 4.78 -18.68
C ALA A 103 8.64 5.84 -19.10
N LEU A 104 9.57 6.27 -18.25
CA LEU A 104 10.66 7.16 -18.66
C LEU A 104 11.75 6.44 -19.47
N ALA A 105 11.84 5.11 -19.37
CA ALA A 105 12.59 4.28 -20.30
C ALA A 105 11.62 3.73 -21.37
N LYS A 106 11.87 4.08 -22.63
CA LYS A 106 11.06 3.60 -23.78
C LYS A 106 11.37 2.17 -24.20
N ASP A 107 12.56 1.66 -23.82
CA ASP A 107 13.04 0.30 -24.10
C ASP A 107 14.20 -0.04 -23.18
N TRP A 108 14.53 -1.34 -23.06
CA TRP A 108 15.68 -1.81 -22.31
C TRP A 108 16.24 -3.13 -22.84
N GLU A 109 17.50 -3.38 -22.56
CA GLU A 109 18.21 -4.63 -22.86
C GLU A 109 18.83 -5.21 -21.58
N VAL A 110 18.81 -6.54 -21.49
CA VAL A 110 19.42 -7.29 -20.38
C VAL A 110 20.46 -8.24 -20.95
N SER A 111 21.66 -8.25 -20.37
CA SER A 111 22.71 -9.21 -20.76
C SER A 111 22.31 -10.65 -20.41
N ASP A 112 22.84 -11.63 -21.17
CA ASP A 112 22.54 -13.06 -20.96
C ASP A 112 22.87 -13.56 -19.55
N ASP A 113 23.81 -12.93 -18.87
CA ASP A 113 24.21 -13.26 -17.48
C ASP A 113 23.39 -12.51 -16.42
N GLY A 114 22.47 -11.62 -16.81
CA GLY A 114 21.64 -10.83 -15.91
C GLY A 114 22.40 -9.82 -15.06
N LEU A 115 23.62 -9.43 -15.49
CA LEU A 115 24.47 -8.51 -14.73
C LEU A 115 24.46 -7.09 -15.29
N THR A 116 24.01 -6.89 -16.53
CA THR A 116 24.00 -5.56 -17.18
C THR A 116 22.61 -5.27 -17.72
N TYR A 117 22.08 -4.12 -17.35
CA TYR A 117 20.78 -3.60 -17.79
C TYR A 117 21.00 -2.24 -18.44
N THR A 118 20.70 -2.13 -19.73
CA THR A 118 20.80 -0.88 -20.50
C THR A 118 19.42 -0.34 -20.78
N PHE A 119 19.15 0.90 -20.37
CA PHE A 119 17.86 1.57 -20.57
C PHE A 119 18.01 2.70 -21.59
N TYR A 120 17.06 2.73 -22.54
CA TYR A 120 16.92 3.78 -23.55
C TYR A 120 15.80 4.74 -23.11
N LEU A 121 16.16 5.98 -22.77
CA LEU A 121 15.25 6.94 -22.14
C LEU A 121 14.43 7.70 -23.19
N GLU A 122 13.25 8.18 -22.75
CA GLU A 122 12.42 9.10 -23.53
C GLU A 122 13.14 10.44 -23.73
N GLU A 123 13.04 11.00 -24.94
CA GLU A 123 13.68 12.25 -25.32
C GLU A 123 12.70 13.43 -25.22
N GLY A 124 13.17 14.60 -24.82
CA GLY A 124 12.38 15.83 -24.78
C GLY A 124 11.43 15.93 -23.56
N VAL A 125 11.56 15.03 -22.60
CA VAL A 125 10.82 15.09 -21.33
C VAL A 125 11.40 16.19 -20.44
N THR A 126 10.53 16.98 -19.80
CA THR A 126 10.90 18.02 -18.84
C THR A 126 10.29 17.73 -17.47
N PHE A 127 11.00 18.11 -16.43
CA PHE A 127 10.44 18.17 -15.08
C PHE A 127 9.47 19.35 -14.94
N HIS A 128 8.67 19.37 -13.87
CA HIS A 128 7.73 20.44 -13.57
C HIS A 128 8.37 21.81 -13.38
N ASP A 129 9.66 21.86 -13.04
CA ASP A 129 10.48 23.07 -12.94
C ASP A 129 11.06 23.56 -14.28
N GLY A 130 10.76 22.81 -15.37
CA GLY A 130 11.23 23.13 -16.72
C GLY A 130 12.65 22.64 -17.05
N THR A 131 13.33 21.98 -16.12
CA THR A 131 14.64 21.34 -16.37
C THR A 131 14.48 20.05 -17.17
N PRO A 132 15.46 19.66 -18.02
CA PRO A 132 15.35 18.47 -18.83
C PRO A 132 15.54 17.19 -18.00
N PHE A 133 14.73 16.15 -18.28
CA PHE A 133 14.99 14.79 -17.83
C PHE A 133 16.06 14.14 -18.72
N ASN A 134 17.03 13.47 -18.09
CA ASN A 134 18.12 12.77 -18.78
C ASN A 134 18.71 11.64 -17.90
N ALA A 135 19.69 10.91 -18.42
CA ALA A 135 20.38 9.82 -17.74
C ALA A 135 21.10 10.26 -16.45
N GLU A 136 21.61 11.49 -16.39
CA GLU A 136 22.26 12.02 -15.17
C GLU A 136 21.24 12.20 -14.04
N ALA A 137 20.02 12.65 -14.34
CA ALA A 137 18.96 12.75 -13.35
C ALA A 137 18.59 11.36 -12.76
N VAL A 138 18.55 10.31 -13.58
CA VAL A 138 18.36 8.93 -13.10
C VAL A 138 19.50 8.53 -12.16
N LYS A 139 20.74 8.71 -12.59
CA LYS A 139 21.93 8.36 -11.81
C LYS A 139 21.94 9.05 -10.44
N ILE A 140 21.72 10.36 -10.39
CA ILE A 140 21.67 11.13 -9.14
C ILE A 140 20.65 10.55 -8.17
N ASN A 141 19.44 10.19 -8.63
CA ASN A 141 18.41 9.64 -7.77
C ASN A 141 18.80 8.26 -7.20
N PHE A 142 19.34 7.37 -8.02
CA PHE A 142 19.78 6.06 -7.53
C PHE A 142 21.00 6.16 -6.61
N GLU A 143 21.97 7.05 -6.91
CA GLU A 143 23.14 7.26 -6.05
C GLU A 143 22.76 7.88 -4.69
N ARG A 144 21.82 8.84 -4.64
CA ARG A 144 21.37 9.43 -3.38
C ARG A 144 20.62 8.46 -2.49
N TRP A 145 19.91 7.46 -3.07
CA TRP A 145 19.24 6.41 -2.29
C TRP A 145 20.24 5.35 -1.82
N ALA A 146 21.30 5.10 -2.59
CA ALA A 146 22.30 4.09 -2.28
C ALA A 146 23.35 4.54 -1.26
N ASP A 147 23.77 5.80 -1.30
CA ASP A 147 24.91 6.32 -0.58
C ASP A 147 24.49 7.35 0.48
N PRO A 148 24.56 7.02 1.79
CA PRO A 148 24.21 7.95 2.85
C PRO A 148 25.14 9.20 2.93
N GLU A 149 26.30 9.15 2.27
CA GLU A 149 27.22 10.30 2.17
C GLU A 149 26.97 11.16 0.91
N HIS A 150 26.00 10.79 0.06
CA HIS A 150 25.65 11.57 -1.12
C HIS A 150 25.06 12.94 -0.70
N GLU A 151 25.39 14.02 -1.41
CA GLU A 151 24.94 15.39 -1.07
C GLU A 151 23.42 15.58 -1.04
N TYR A 152 22.65 14.72 -1.74
CA TYR A 152 21.18 14.70 -1.77
C TYR A 152 20.59 13.50 -1.03
N ALA A 153 21.35 12.83 -0.20
CA ALA A 153 20.87 11.74 0.66
C ALA A 153 20.25 12.28 1.96
N PHE A 154 19.29 13.11 1.94
CA PHE A 154 18.70 13.82 3.09
C PHE A 154 18.23 12.89 4.21
N ALA A 155 19.18 12.20 4.82
CA ALA A 155 18.95 11.27 5.92
C ALA A 155 19.20 12.00 7.24
N ASP A 156 18.19 12.11 8.08
CA ASP A 156 18.36 12.37 9.50
C ASP A 156 18.93 11.12 10.21
N ASP A 157 19.18 11.15 11.51
CA ASP A 157 19.86 10.16 12.37
C ASP A 157 19.50 8.65 12.17
N GLY A 158 19.02 8.25 11.02
CA GLY A 158 18.76 6.89 10.56
C GLY A 158 18.45 6.95 9.09
N PHE A 159 19.32 6.41 8.26
CA PHE A 159 19.17 6.42 6.81
C PHE A 159 17.77 5.95 6.38
N VAL A 160 17.02 6.81 5.71
CA VAL A 160 15.56 6.66 5.53
C VAL A 160 15.13 5.97 4.25
N TYR A 161 16.05 5.67 3.31
CA TYR A 161 15.69 5.00 2.04
C TYR A 161 15.60 3.48 2.22
N SER A 162 14.80 3.05 3.21
CA SER A 162 14.69 1.65 3.61
C SER A 162 14.22 0.73 2.47
N MET A 163 13.36 1.23 1.59
CA MET A 163 12.90 0.46 0.42
C MET A 163 14.07 0.17 -0.53
N TYR A 164 14.97 1.13 -0.76
CA TYR A 164 16.17 0.89 -1.56
C TYR A 164 17.03 -0.24 -0.94
N GLY A 165 17.34 -0.14 0.35
CA GLY A 165 18.13 -1.16 1.04
C GLY A 165 17.51 -2.54 0.97
N THR A 166 16.19 -2.62 1.13
CA THR A 166 15.44 -3.89 1.04
C THR A 166 15.48 -4.47 -0.37
N MET A 167 15.23 -3.66 -1.40
CA MET A 167 15.08 -4.13 -2.77
C MET A 167 16.41 -4.41 -3.48
N PHE A 168 17.49 -3.74 -3.08
CA PHE A 168 18.81 -3.90 -3.69
C PHE A 168 19.86 -4.51 -2.76
N GLY A 169 19.42 -5.09 -1.64
CA GLY A 169 20.25 -5.89 -0.75
C GLY A 169 21.21 -5.10 0.15
N GLY A 170 20.84 -3.87 0.50
CA GLY A 170 21.62 -2.97 1.34
C GLY A 170 21.98 -1.66 0.63
N TYR A 171 22.92 -0.94 1.19
CA TYR A 171 23.41 0.35 0.72
C TYR A 171 24.83 0.23 0.17
N LYS A 172 25.31 1.27 -0.50
CA LYS A 172 26.66 1.31 -1.06
C LYS A 172 27.74 0.98 -0.01
N GLY A 173 28.44 -0.11 -0.24
CA GLY A 173 29.46 -0.62 0.68
C GLY A 173 29.01 -1.79 1.54
N ASP A 174 27.73 -2.12 1.58
CA ASP A 174 27.21 -3.31 2.24
C ASP A 174 27.52 -4.57 1.39
N GLU A 175 27.77 -5.69 2.05
CA GLU A 175 28.13 -6.97 1.38
C GLU A 175 27.01 -7.47 0.44
N GLY A 176 25.75 -7.18 0.79
CA GLY A 176 24.56 -7.60 0.03
C GLY A 176 24.16 -6.68 -1.11
N HIS A 177 24.73 -5.46 -1.19
CA HIS A 177 24.33 -4.46 -2.17
C HIS A 177 24.63 -4.91 -3.60
N VAL A 178 23.59 -4.90 -4.46
CA VAL A 178 23.72 -5.51 -5.79
C VAL A 178 24.06 -4.52 -6.91
N ILE A 179 23.77 -3.22 -6.79
CA ILE A 179 24.08 -2.22 -7.82
C ILE A 179 25.55 -1.79 -7.68
N GLU A 180 26.41 -2.31 -8.55
CA GLU A 180 27.86 -2.05 -8.50
C GLU A 180 28.23 -0.71 -9.17
N GLU A 181 27.66 -0.44 -10.38
CA GLU A 181 27.94 0.76 -11.16
C GLU A 181 26.67 1.27 -11.86
N ILE A 182 26.58 2.60 -11.99
CA ILE A 182 25.57 3.27 -12.81
C ILE A 182 26.32 4.16 -13.81
N ASN A 183 26.27 3.79 -15.10
CA ASN A 183 27.06 4.41 -16.16
C ASN A 183 26.16 5.22 -17.10
N VAL A 184 26.33 6.54 -17.12
CA VAL A 184 25.73 7.41 -18.14
C VAL A 184 26.50 7.24 -19.43
N ILE A 185 25.89 6.60 -20.44
CA ILE A 185 26.50 6.38 -21.76
C ILE A 185 26.34 7.64 -22.63
N ASN A 186 25.14 8.22 -22.61
CA ASN A 186 24.82 9.53 -23.16
C ASN A 186 23.56 10.08 -22.47
N ASP A 187 23.07 11.25 -22.88
CA ASP A 187 21.93 11.93 -22.22
C ASP A 187 20.67 11.05 -22.14
N TYR A 188 20.50 10.06 -23.04
CA TYR A 188 19.30 9.23 -23.12
C TYR A 188 19.60 7.74 -23.09
N GLU A 189 20.77 7.34 -22.57
CA GLU A 189 21.16 5.94 -22.43
C GLU A 189 21.94 5.75 -21.13
N ILE A 190 21.45 4.85 -20.28
CA ILE A 190 22.02 4.57 -18.98
C ILE A 190 22.15 3.06 -18.76
N GLU A 191 23.26 2.65 -18.16
CA GLU A 191 23.58 1.25 -17.88
C GLU A 191 23.72 1.04 -16.37
N PHE A 192 23.03 0.01 -15.85
CA PHE A 192 23.20 -0.50 -14.50
C PHE A 192 24.00 -1.80 -14.56
N LYS A 193 25.06 -1.90 -13.77
CA LYS A 193 25.82 -3.13 -13.57
C LYS A 193 25.58 -3.66 -12.18
N LEU A 194 25.25 -4.94 -12.10
CA LEU A 194 25.02 -5.66 -10.87
C LEU A 194 26.23 -6.53 -10.50
N SER A 195 26.52 -6.63 -9.21
CA SER A 195 27.56 -7.52 -8.65
C SER A 195 27.15 -9.00 -8.69
N GLN A 196 25.84 -9.26 -8.75
CA GLN A 196 25.22 -10.58 -8.90
C GLN A 196 23.86 -10.44 -9.57
N PRO A 197 23.35 -11.46 -10.27
CA PRO A 197 22.04 -11.40 -10.87
C PRO A 197 20.94 -11.18 -9.82
N LEU A 198 19.94 -10.37 -10.17
CA LEU A 198 18.75 -10.12 -9.38
C LEU A 198 17.52 -10.30 -10.29
N GLY A 199 16.84 -11.45 -10.20
CA GLY A 199 15.78 -11.85 -11.12
C GLY A 199 14.56 -10.92 -11.16
N PHE A 200 14.40 -10.07 -10.15
CA PHE A 200 13.34 -9.06 -10.04
C PHE A 200 13.86 -7.60 -10.12
N PHE A 201 15.06 -7.40 -10.68
CA PHE A 201 15.63 -6.05 -10.80
C PHE A 201 14.70 -5.10 -11.57
N LEU A 202 14.13 -5.56 -12.69
CA LEU A 202 13.20 -4.76 -13.49
C LEU A 202 11.91 -4.45 -12.72
N GLN A 203 11.37 -5.42 -11.98
CA GLN A 203 10.18 -5.24 -11.15
C GLN A 203 10.40 -4.16 -10.08
N ASN A 204 11.58 -4.12 -9.49
CA ASN A 204 11.92 -3.06 -8.55
C ASN A 204 11.85 -1.68 -9.20
N LEU A 205 12.31 -1.55 -10.46
CA LEU A 205 12.28 -0.28 -11.20
C LEU A 205 10.85 0.18 -11.58
N GLY A 206 9.86 -0.72 -11.55
CA GLY A 206 8.45 -0.40 -11.72
C GLY A 206 7.77 0.14 -10.45
N MET A 207 8.45 0.09 -9.29
CA MET A 207 7.89 0.59 -8.04
C MET A 207 7.91 2.12 -7.99
N SER A 208 6.84 2.73 -7.52
CA SER A 208 6.75 4.19 -7.35
C SER A 208 7.79 4.79 -6.38
N TYR A 209 8.40 3.95 -5.55
CA TYR A 209 9.48 4.35 -4.64
C TYR A 209 10.79 4.73 -5.35
N PHE A 210 10.96 4.28 -6.61
CA PHE A 210 12.12 4.58 -7.46
C PHE A 210 11.79 5.55 -8.60
N ALA A 211 10.77 6.39 -8.40
CA ALA A 211 10.42 7.46 -9.31
C ALA A 211 11.42 8.62 -9.22
N ILE A 212 11.66 9.29 -10.35
CA ILE A 212 12.76 10.24 -10.51
C ILE A 212 12.33 11.66 -10.11
N THR A 213 13.03 12.23 -9.15
CA THR A 213 12.90 13.62 -8.70
C THR A 213 13.88 14.53 -9.45
N SER A 214 13.48 15.76 -9.76
CA SER A 214 14.35 16.75 -10.41
C SER A 214 15.61 17.02 -9.59
N PRO A 215 16.82 16.88 -10.17
CA PRO A 215 18.05 17.27 -9.49
C PRO A 215 18.11 18.75 -9.10
N ALA A 216 17.51 19.63 -9.90
CA ALA A 216 17.44 21.06 -9.58
C ALA A 216 16.56 21.31 -8.34
N ALA A 217 15.46 20.57 -8.20
CA ALA A 217 14.63 20.65 -7.01
C ALA A 217 15.32 20.05 -5.77
N LEU A 218 16.11 18.98 -5.93
CA LEU A 218 16.94 18.45 -4.84
C LEU A 218 17.95 19.48 -4.33
N GLU A 219 18.57 20.26 -5.24
CA GLU A 219 19.48 21.36 -4.89
C GLU A 219 18.74 22.53 -4.23
N GLU A 220 17.53 22.88 -4.73
CA GLU A 220 16.76 24.05 -4.25
C GLU A 220 16.14 23.80 -2.87
N TYR A 221 15.50 22.66 -2.68
CA TYR A 221 14.71 22.38 -1.47
C TYR A 221 15.45 21.57 -0.41
N GLY A 222 16.51 20.85 -0.80
CA GLY A 222 17.24 20.00 0.15
C GLY A 222 16.30 18.99 0.84
N PRO A 223 16.37 18.85 2.18
CA PRO A 223 15.49 17.94 2.93
C PRO A 223 13.99 18.26 2.79
N ASP A 224 13.64 19.50 2.50
CA ASP A 224 12.25 19.93 2.32
C ASP A 224 11.64 19.40 1.00
N ILE A 225 12.40 18.67 0.16
CA ILE A 225 11.89 17.97 -1.02
C ILE A 225 10.73 17.02 -0.69
N SER A 226 10.71 16.51 0.52
CA SER A 226 9.62 15.70 1.06
C SER A 226 8.25 16.41 1.09
N GLU A 227 8.25 17.76 1.05
CA GLU A 227 7.06 18.61 1.00
C GLU A 227 6.96 19.42 -0.29
N HIS A 228 7.97 19.35 -1.18
CA HIS A 228 8.06 20.08 -2.44
C HIS A 228 8.45 19.17 -3.61
N PRO A 229 7.69 18.10 -3.90
CA PRO A 229 8.03 17.13 -4.93
C PRO A 229 7.98 17.76 -6.33
N VAL A 230 9.01 17.49 -7.12
CA VAL A 230 9.13 17.93 -8.51
C VAL A 230 9.51 16.74 -9.39
N GLY A 231 8.61 16.30 -10.24
CA GLY A 231 8.78 15.17 -11.14
C GLY A 231 8.44 15.48 -12.58
N THR A 232 8.19 14.44 -13.35
CA THR A 232 7.80 14.49 -14.77
C THR A 232 6.34 14.08 -14.99
N GLY A 233 5.63 13.71 -13.93
CA GLY A 233 4.29 13.14 -14.00
C GLY A 233 3.21 14.09 -14.51
N PRO A 234 1.99 13.57 -14.70
CA PRO A 234 0.89 14.34 -15.30
C PRO A 234 0.41 15.53 -14.48
N PHE A 235 0.68 15.53 -13.18
CA PHE A 235 0.25 16.63 -12.30
C PHE A 235 1.43 17.21 -11.51
N LYS A 236 1.39 18.53 -11.31
CA LYS A 236 2.34 19.30 -10.49
C LYS A 236 1.79 19.50 -9.08
N PHE A 237 2.66 19.47 -8.10
CA PHE A 237 2.35 19.83 -6.73
C PHE A 237 2.01 21.32 -6.59
N VAL A 238 0.94 21.63 -5.83
CA VAL A 238 0.52 23.00 -5.53
C VAL A 238 0.65 23.28 -4.03
N SER A 239 0.04 22.44 -3.19
CA SER A 239 0.04 22.67 -1.75
C SER A 239 -0.27 21.41 -0.96
N TRP A 240 0.20 21.37 0.27
CA TRP A 240 -0.10 20.35 1.27
C TRP A 240 -0.51 21.01 2.58
N THR A 241 -1.75 20.81 2.98
CA THR A 241 -2.25 21.13 4.31
C THR A 241 -2.29 19.83 5.12
N LYS A 242 -1.35 19.69 6.06
CA LYS A 242 -1.18 18.45 6.84
C LYS A 242 -2.48 18.02 7.51
N ASN A 243 -2.81 16.72 7.37
CA ASN A 243 -4.03 16.06 7.87
C ASN A 243 -5.35 16.63 7.31
N ASP A 244 -5.30 17.35 6.19
CA ASP A 244 -6.44 17.91 5.51
C ASP A 244 -6.42 17.54 4.01
N SER A 245 -5.51 18.15 3.24
CA SER A 245 -5.52 17.93 1.78
C SER A 245 -4.18 18.16 1.11
N ILE A 246 -3.97 17.46 -0.02
CA ILE A 246 -2.91 17.74 -1.00
C ILE A 246 -3.57 18.13 -2.31
N VAL A 247 -3.14 19.24 -2.90
CA VAL A 247 -3.67 19.79 -4.15
C VAL A 247 -2.62 19.67 -5.24
N LEU A 248 -3.02 19.09 -6.35
CA LEU A 248 -2.22 18.96 -7.57
C LEU A 248 -2.93 19.68 -8.72
N GLU A 249 -2.14 20.29 -9.63
CA GLU A 249 -2.65 20.88 -10.87
C GLU A 249 -2.06 20.18 -12.09
N LYS A 250 -2.75 20.26 -13.20
CA LYS A 250 -2.33 19.71 -14.49
C LYS A 250 -0.95 20.23 -14.89
N PHE A 251 -0.08 19.32 -15.38
CA PHE A 251 1.14 19.67 -16.08
C PHE A 251 0.86 19.75 -17.59
N GLU A 252 0.88 20.97 -18.14
CA GLU A 252 0.51 21.20 -19.55
C GLU A 252 1.52 20.60 -20.54
N ASP A 253 2.80 20.53 -20.13
CA ASP A 253 3.88 19.99 -20.95
C ASP A 253 4.15 18.48 -20.69
N TYR A 254 3.10 17.76 -20.15
CA TYR A 254 3.24 16.33 -19.92
C TYR A 254 3.52 15.56 -21.21
N ARG A 255 4.48 14.63 -21.17
CA ARG A 255 5.00 13.89 -22.31
C ARG A 255 3.96 13.10 -23.11
N VAL A 256 2.85 12.67 -22.48
CA VAL A 256 1.78 11.89 -23.13
C VAL A 256 0.71 12.81 -23.70
N GLU A 257 0.61 12.86 -25.02
CA GLU A 257 -0.32 13.74 -25.72
C GLU A 257 -1.78 13.51 -25.29
N GLY A 258 -2.46 14.60 -24.93
CA GLY A 258 -3.87 14.60 -24.53
C GLY A 258 -4.12 14.17 -23.08
N LEU A 259 -3.08 13.96 -22.29
CA LEU A 259 -3.14 13.73 -20.84
C LEU A 259 -2.42 14.85 -20.07
N PRO A 260 -2.79 15.06 -18.78
CA PRO A 260 -4.00 14.55 -18.12
C PRO A 260 -5.26 15.25 -18.64
N LYS A 261 -6.43 14.61 -18.44
CA LYS A 261 -7.73 15.17 -18.84
C LYS A 261 -8.37 16.03 -17.76
N LEU A 262 -7.91 15.89 -16.53
CA LEU A 262 -8.31 16.69 -15.38
C LEU A 262 -7.40 17.91 -15.27
N ASP A 263 -7.96 19.01 -14.78
CA ASP A 263 -7.21 20.24 -14.52
C ASP A 263 -6.61 20.23 -13.10
N LYS A 264 -7.23 19.49 -12.16
CA LYS A 264 -6.85 19.45 -10.76
C LYS A 264 -7.21 18.11 -10.11
N VAL A 265 -6.38 17.66 -9.19
CA VAL A 265 -6.66 16.54 -8.29
C VAL A 265 -6.45 16.99 -6.85
N ILE A 266 -7.41 16.67 -5.97
CA ILE A 266 -7.33 16.96 -4.54
C ILE A 266 -7.41 15.63 -3.79
N PHE A 267 -6.38 15.31 -3.02
CA PHE A 267 -6.38 14.20 -2.09
C PHE A 267 -6.84 14.71 -0.73
N GLN A 268 -8.07 14.37 -0.33
CA GLN A 268 -8.67 14.83 0.91
C GLN A 268 -8.63 13.76 2.00
N VAL A 269 -8.19 14.12 3.20
CA VAL A 269 -8.12 13.21 4.34
C VAL A 269 -9.44 13.22 5.10
N ILE A 270 -10.11 12.07 5.10
CA ILE A 270 -11.33 11.82 5.89
C ILE A 270 -11.13 10.48 6.60
N PRO A 271 -10.67 10.45 7.85
CA PRO A 271 -10.23 9.21 8.52
C PRO A 271 -11.34 8.15 8.70
N ASP A 272 -12.56 8.58 8.99
CA ASP A 272 -13.68 7.66 9.23
C ASP A 272 -14.29 7.18 7.89
N PRO A 273 -14.34 5.86 7.61
CA PRO A 273 -14.86 5.35 6.33
C PRO A 273 -16.35 5.63 6.12
N SER A 274 -17.15 5.69 7.19
CA SER A 274 -18.57 6.04 7.07
C SER A 274 -18.75 7.50 6.69
N ALA A 275 -17.91 8.41 7.21
CA ALA A 275 -17.88 9.81 6.83
C ALA A 275 -17.45 9.98 5.35
N ARG A 276 -16.45 9.19 4.89
CA ARG A 276 -16.06 9.16 3.45
C ARG A 276 -17.24 8.77 2.55
N LEU A 277 -17.99 7.73 2.92
CA LEU A 277 -19.16 7.29 2.15
C LEU A 277 -20.26 8.35 2.12
N ILE A 278 -20.49 9.07 3.23
CA ILE A 278 -21.44 10.19 3.28
C ILE A 278 -20.97 11.32 2.36
N ALA A 279 -19.69 11.68 2.38
CA ALA A 279 -19.13 12.71 1.51
C ALA A 279 -19.26 12.35 0.01
N LEU A 280 -19.02 11.07 -0.35
CA LEU A 280 -19.24 10.58 -1.72
C LEU A 280 -20.71 10.70 -2.14
N ARG A 281 -21.65 10.27 -1.29
CA ARG A 281 -23.09 10.35 -1.53
C ARG A 281 -23.60 11.78 -1.68
N SER A 282 -23.02 12.71 -0.94
CA SER A 282 -23.38 14.14 -1.05
C SER A 282 -22.73 14.84 -2.25
N GLY A 283 -21.80 14.19 -2.95
CA GLY A 283 -21.03 14.79 -4.03
C GLY A 283 -19.95 15.77 -3.55
N GLU A 284 -19.55 15.68 -2.28
CA GLU A 284 -18.44 16.45 -1.73
C GLU A 284 -17.08 15.87 -2.18
N VAL A 285 -17.02 14.56 -2.42
CA VAL A 285 -15.89 13.87 -3.01
C VAL A 285 -16.33 13.00 -4.17
N ASP A 286 -15.42 12.68 -5.09
CA ASP A 286 -15.70 11.89 -6.31
C ASP A 286 -15.32 10.43 -6.17
N ILE A 287 -14.31 10.14 -5.35
CA ILE A 287 -13.78 8.80 -5.08
C ILE A 287 -13.60 8.65 -3.59
N MET A 288 -14.01 7.51 -3.05
CA MET A 288 -13.58 7.08 -1.71
C MET A 288 -12.79 5.78 -1.78
N ASP A 289 -11.62 5.79 -1.17
CA ASP A 289 -10.80 4.60 -0.97
C ASP A 289 -11.17 3.87 0.33
N ASP A 290 -10.78 2.59 0.42
CA ASP A 290 -11.01 1.74 1.59
C ASP A 290 -12.47 1.76 2.07
N LEU A 291 -13.40 1.40 1.16
CA LEU A 291 -14.79 1.16 1.51
C LEU A 291 -14.87 -0.07 2.43
N ASN A 292 -15.67 0.02 3.48
CA ASN A 292 -15.94 -1.15 4.31
C ASN A 292 -16.65 -2.24 3.44
N PRO A 293 -16.18 -3.49 3.41
CA PRO A 293 -16.81 -4.56 2.65
C PRO A 293 -18.31 -4.72 2.93
N ASP A 294 -18.76 -4.50 4.16
CA ASP A 294 -20.19 -4.57 4.54
C ASP A 294 -21.06 -3.51 3.83
N ASP A 295 -20.47 -2.38 3.41
CA ASP A 295 -21.16 -1.32 2.70
C ASP A 295 -21.19 -1.54 1.17
N ALA A 296 -20.41 -2.48 0.65
CA ALA A 296 -20.25 -2.72 -0.78
C ALA A 296 -21.58 -3.02 -1.48
N ALA A 297 -22.40 -3.94 -0.92
CA ALA A 297 -23.71 -4.29 -1.47
C ALA A 297 -24.70 -3.11 -1.49
N VAL A 298 -24.55 -2.17 -0.57
CA VAL A 298 -25.37 -0.94 -0.53
C VAL A 298 -24.94 -0.01 -1.65
N VAL A 299 -23.62 0.17 -1.86
CA VAL A 299 -23.07 0.99 -2.95
C VAL A 299 -23.43 0.44 -4.32
N GLU A 300 -23.34 -0.90 -4.54
CA GLU A 300 -23.75 -1.54 -5.80
C GLU A 300 -25.23 -1.27 -6.19
N GLY A 301 -26.10 -1.09 -5.20
CA GLY A 301 -27.52 -0.83 -5.41
C GLY A 301 -27.90 0.65 -5.47
N GLU A 302 -26.94 1.56 -5.35
CA GLU A 302 -27.18 3.00 -5.22
C GLU A 302 -26.98 3.73 -6.55
N ASP A 303 -28.02 4.39 -7.07
CA ASP A 303 -27.94 5.16 -8.30
C ASP A 303 -26.90 6.30 -8.16
N GLY A 304 -26.02 6.45 -9.12
CA GLY A 304 -24.99 7.49 -9.16
C GLY A 304 -23.65 7.10 -8.54
N LEU A 305 -23.53 5.86 -8.05
CA LEU A 305 -22.29 5.30 -7.53
C LEU A 305 -21.90 4.01 -8.26
N THR A 306 -20.62 3.81 -8.44
CA THR A 306 -20.03 2.57 -8.97
C THR A 306 -19.07 1.98 -7.94
N LEU A 307 -19.24 0.68 -7.65
CA LEU A 307 -18.31 -0.10 -6.85
C LEU A 307 -17.18 -0.60 -7.76
N LEU A 308 -15.95 -0.45 -7.33
CA LEU A 308 -14.76 -1.00 -7.98
C LEU A 308 -14.00 -1.91 -7.01
N THR A 309 -13.25 -2.85 -7.58
CA THR A 309 -12.35 -3.74 -6.83
C THR A 309 -10.92 -3.54 -7.32
N ARG A 310 -9.96 -3.78 -6.42
CA ARG A 310 -8.54 -3.87 -6.75
C ARG A 310 -8.11 -5.32 -6.82
N ALA A 311 -6.99 -5.59 -7.49
CA ALA A 311 -6.42 -6.93 -7.56
C ALA A 311 -6.12 -7.50 -6.17
N GLU A 312 -6.30 -8.80 -6.01
CA GLU A 312 -5.92 -9.58 -4.83
C GLU A 312 -4.40 -9.66 -4.74
N ASN A 313 -3.80 -8.73 -4.02
CA ASN A 313 -2.37 -8.55 -3.94
C ASN A 313 -1.89 -8.62 -2.47
N ASN A 314 -2.60 -9.38 -1.64
CA ASN A 314 -2.33 -9.46 -0.22
C ASN A 314 -2.80 -10.80 0.34
N PHE A 315 -2.37 -11.11 1.55
CA PHE A 315 -2.99 -12.17 2.34
C PHE A 315 -2.92 -11.87 3.83
N GLY A 316 -3.94 -12.34 4.57
CA GLY A 316 -3.95 -12.34 6.03
C GLY A 316 -3.55 -13.71 6.58
N TYR A 317 -2.89 -13.74 7.73
CA TYR A 317 -2.44 -14.99 8.35
C TYR A 317 -2.40 -14.94 9.88
N VAL A 318 -2.43 -16.15 10.47
CA VAL A 318 -2.02 -16.39 11.86
C VAL A 318 -0.60 -16.94 11.82
N GLY A 319 0.36 -16.19 12.32
CA GLY A 319 1.75 -16.63 12.42
C GLY A 319 1.99 -17.47 13.67
N MET A 320 2.90 -18.42 13.57
CA MET A 320 3.30 -19.34 14.63
C MET A 320 4.82 -19.26 14.82
N ASN A 321 5.28 -18.83 15.98
CA ASN A 321 6.72 -18.78 16.26
C ASN A 321 7.27 -20.20 16.40
N THR A 322 7.99 -20.66 15.36
CA THR A 322 8.47 -22.04 15.24
C THR A 322 9.59 -22.41 16.23
N GLU A 323 10.17 -21.45 16.92
CA GLU A 323 11.18 -21.69 17.97
C GLU A 323 10.56 -21.87 19.37
N LYS A 324 9.25 -21.58 19.53
CA LYS A 324 8.59 -21.67 20.84
C LYS A 324 7.81 -22.98 21.01
N PRO A 325 8.07 -23.77 22.05
CA PRO A 325 7.22 -24.91 22.38
C PRO A 325 5.79 -24.44 22.77
N PRO A 326 4.74 -25.18 22.33
CA PRO A 326 4.81 -26.41 21.55
C PRO A 326 4.82 -26.22 20.03
N LEU A 327 4.92 -24.97 19.53
CA LEU A 327 4.90 -24.63 18.11
C LEU A 327 6.19 -25.05 17.37
N ASP A 328 7.23 -25.45 18.08
CA ASP A 328 8.44 -26.08 17.55
C ASP A 328 8.16 -27.45 16.88
N LYS A 329 7.00 -28.08 17.18
CA LYS A 329 6.56 -29.32 16.56
C LYS A 329 5.69 -29.07 15.34
N LYS A 330 6.08 -29.63 14.20
CA LYS A 330 5.33 -29.53 12.93
C LYS A 330 3.88 -30.03 13.09
N GLU A 331 3.68 -31.15 13.75
CA GLU A 331 2.35 -31.76 13.96
C GLU A 331 1.41 -30.82 14.75
N VAL A 332 1.94 -30.04 15.69
CA VAL A 332 1.16 -29.01 16.42
C VAL A 332 0.74 -27.90 15.48
N ARG A 333 1.65 -27.41 14.64
CA ARG A 333 1.35 -26.35 13.67
C ARG A 333 0.33 -26.81 12.62
N GLN A 334 0.47 -28.04 12.12
CA GLN A 334 -0.52 -28.66 11.22
C GLN A 334 -1.87 -28.83 11.90
N ALA A 335 -1.90 -29.22 13.18
CA ALA A 335 -3.15 -29.31 13.95
C ALA A 335 -3.86 -27.96 14.04
N ILE A 336 -3.12 -26.87 14.29
CA ILE A 336 -3.66 -25.51 14.33
C ILE A 336 -4.24 -25.12 12.95
N ARG A 337 -3.57 -25.48 11.85
CA ARG A 337 -4.08 -25.22 10.48
C ARG A 337 -5.41 -25.93 10.21
N TYR A 338 -5.54 -27.23 10.59
CA TYR A 338 -6.80 -27.97 10.46
C TYR A 338 -7.90 -27.47 11.39
N ALA A 339 -7.56 -26.79 12.49
CA ALA A 339 -8.52 -26.31 13.46
C ALA A 339 -9.14 -24.96 13.13
N ILE A 340 -8.54 -24.15 12.25
CA ILE A 340 -9.03 -22.80 11.93
C ILE A 340 -9.93 -22.83 10.70
N ASP A 341 -11.18 -22.41 10.87
CA ASP A 341 -12.17 -22.29 9.81
C ASP A 341 -11.97 -20.98 9.03
N LYS A 342 -11.16 -21.06 7.97
CA LYS A 342 -10.85 -19.91 7.10
C LYS A 342 -12.08 -19.40 6.36
N GLN A 343 -13.00 -20.29 5.97
CA GLN A 343 -14.21 -19.91 5.28
C GLN A 343 -15.15 -19.11 6.19
N ALA A 344 -15.29 -19.52 7.45
CA ALA A 344 -16.06 -18.75 8.42
C ALA A 344 -15.50 -17.35 8.66
N ILE A 345 -14.16 -17.20 8.61
CA ILE A 345 -13.51 -15.88 8.69
C ILE A 345 -13.82 -15.04 7.44
N ALA A 346 -13.70 -15.64 6.24
CA ALA A 346 -14.00 -14.95 4.99
C ALA A 346 -15.46 -14.49 4.95
N ASP A 347 -16.40 -15.36 5.29
CA ASP A 347 -17.84 -15.07 5.28
C ASP A 347 -18.23 -14.00 6.32
N ALA A 348 -17.55 -13.99 7.48
CA ALA A 348 -17.88 -13.06 8.56
C ALA A 348 -17.38 -11.64 8.34
N LEU A 349 -16.29 -11.45 7.57
CA LEU A 349 -15.55 -10.18 7.60
C LEU A 349 -15.38 -9.50 6.24
N TYR A 350 -15.58 -10.23 5.15
CA TYR A 350 -15.23 -9.69 3.83
C TYR A 350 -16.43 -9.59 2.88
N ALA A 351 -17.63 -9.94 3.31
CA ALA A 351 -18.89 -9.82 2.53
C ALA A 351 -18.80 -10.39 1.08
N GLY A 352 -17.96 -11.42 0.86
CA GLY A 352 -17.70 -12.01 -0.45
C GLY A 352 -16.50 -11.41 -1.20
N TYR A 353 -15.82 -10.42 -0.63
CA TYR A 353 -14.63 -9.78 -1.22
C TYR A 353 -13.32 -10.37 -0.65
N ALA A 354 -13.30 -11.68 -0.47
CA ALA A 354 -12.09 -12.43 -0.16
C ALA A 354 -12.22 -13.88 -0.59
N THR A 355 -11.11 -14.50 -0.94
CA THR A 355 -10.97 -15.93 -1.18
C THR A 355 -10.09 -16.56 -0.09
N THR A 356 -10.36 -17.82 0.28
CA THR A 356 -9.50 -18.54 1.24
C THR A 356 -8.13 -18.81 0.63
N SER A 357 -7.07 -18.63 1.45
CA SER A 357 -5.70 -18.82 1.01
C SER A 357 -5.17 -20.21 1.35
N LYS A 358 -4.39 -20.81 0.41
CA LYS A 358 -3.69 -22.10 0.62
C LYS A 358 -2.22 -21.87 1.03
N ASN A 359 -1.60 -20.86 0.47
CA ASN A 359 -0.17 -20.58 0.67
C ASN A 359 0.09 -19.06 0.80
N PRO A 360 1.27 -18.66 1.26
CA PRO A 360 1.59 -17.24 1.55
C PRO A 360 1.97 -16.45 0.30
N LEU A 361 1.32 -16.72 -0.83
CA LEU A 361 1.52 -16.02 -2.09
C LEU A 361 0.16 -15.85 -2.77
N PRO A 362 -0.26 -14.65 -3.20
CA PRO A 362 -1.49 -14.48 -3.95
C PRO A 362 -1.46 -15.15 -5.33
N PRO A 363 -2.61 -15.60 -5.89
CA PRO A 363 -2.67 -16.37 -7.14
C PRO A 363 -2.11 -15.67 -8.38
N VAL A 364 -2.04 -14.34 -8.37
CA VAL A 364 -1.55 -13.54 -9.50
C VAL A 364 -0.03 -13.55 -9.66
N TYR A 365 0.70 -14.09 -8.66
CA TYR A 365 2.16 -14.04 -8.63
C TYR A 365 2.79 -15.25 -9.30
N LEU A 366 3.97 -15.02 -9.91
CA LEU A 366 4.82 -16.05 -10.50
C LEU A 366 5.11 -17.17 -9.49
N GLY A 367 4.99 -18.42 -9.94
CA GLY A 367 5.29 -19.59 -9.09
C GLY A 367 4.24 -19.89 -8.02
N TYR A 368 3.04 -19.23 -8.06
CA TYR A 368 1.92 -19.67 -7.24
C TYR A 368 1.64 -21.15 -7.48
N ASN A 369 1.56 -21.93 -6.42
CA ASN A 369 1.34 -23.37 -6.52
C ASN A 369 -0.09 -23.73 -6.06
N ASP A 370 -0.96 -24.01 -7.02
CA ASP A 370 -2.34 -24.42 -6.75
C ASP A 370 -2.47 -25.90 -6.37
N ASP A 371 -1.43 -26.69 -6.57
CA ASP A 371 -1.41 -28.14 -6.28
C ASP A 371 -1.07 -28.45 -4.81
N VAL A 372 -0.65 -27.46 -4.00
CA VAL A 372 -0.43 -27.66 -2.57
C VAL A 372 -1.73 -28.04 -1.87
N GLU A 373 -1.63 -28.95 -0.91
CA GLU A 373 -2.77 -29.39 -0.09
C GLU A 373 -3.35 -28.20 0.69
N ASP A 374 -4.66 -27.97 0.58
CA ASP A 374 -5.35 -27.06 1.48
C ASP A 374 -5.74 -27.80 2.77
N TYR A 375 -5.42 -27.21 3.91
CA TYR A 375 -5.80 -27.70 5.22
C TYR A 375 -7.27 -27.33 5.48
N GLU A 376 -8.18 -28.12 4.93
CA GLU A 376 -9.61 -27.94 5.16
C GLU A 376 -9.95 -28.06 6.65
N TYR A 377 -10.88 -27.22 7.14
CA TYR A 377 -11.32 -27.24 8.53
C TYR A 377 -11.74 -28.64 8.98
N ASN A 378 -10.98 -29.23 9.91
CA ASN A 378 -11.18 -30.57 10.42
C ASN A 378 -10.70 -30.71 11.88
N PRO A 379 -11.50 -30.30 12.87
CA PRO A 379 -11.13 -30.38 14.29
C PRO A 379 -10.79 -31.79 14.79
N GLU A 380 -11.39 -32.83 14.21
CA GLU A 380 -11.08 -34.20 14.60
C GLU A 380 -9.65 -34.61 14.15
N LYS A 381 -9.27 -34.24 12.91
CA LYS A 381 -7.88 -34.44 12.44
C LYS A 381 -6.89 -33.64 13.26
N ALA A 382 -7.25 -32.42 13.63
CA ALA A 382 -6.41 -31.58 14.50
C ALA A 382 -6.17 -32.24 15.87
N LYS A 383 -7.20 -32.83 16.51
CA LYS A 383 -7.04 -33.56 17.77
C LYS A 383 -6.15 -34.79 17.65
N GLU A 384 -6.25 -35.54 16.53
CA GLU A 384 -5.36 -36.66 16.24
C GLU A 384 -3.90 -36.22 16.21
N LEU A 385 -3.58 -35.16 15.47
CA LEU A 385 -2.24 -34.62 15.35
C LEU A 385 -1.71 -34.09 16.68
N LEU A 386 -2.54 -33.41 17.50
CA LEU A 386 -2.15 -32.97 18.84
C LEU A 386 -1.82 -34.17 19.75
N ALA A 387 -2.61 -35.25 19.67
CA ALA A 387 -2.35 -36.43 20.46
C ALA A 387 -1.04 -37.12 20.04
N GLU A 388 -0.75 -37.22 18.73
CA GLU A 388 0.52 -37.74 18.18
C GLU A 388 1.70 -36.87 18.62
N ALA A 389 1.53 -35.55 18.66
CA ALA A 389 2.53 -34.60 19.13
C ALA A 389 2.74 -34.64 20.66
N GLY A 390 1.90 -35.38 21.43
CA GLY A 390 1.99 -35.52 22.87
C GLY A 390 1.17 -34.51 23.67
N TYR A 391 0.18 -33.85 23.05
CA TYR A 391 -0.74 -32.88 23.67
C TYR A 391 -2.23 -33.32 23.55
N PRO A 392 -2.61 -34.54 23.99
CA PRO A 392 -3.98 -35.05 23.83
C PRO A 392 -5.03 -34.23 24.58
N ASP A 393 -4.63 -33.48 25.59
CA ASP A 393 -5.51 -32.62 26.41
C ASP A 393 -5.39 -31.13 26.03
N GLY A 394 -4.62 -30.81 24.96
CA GLY A 394 -4.35 -29.44 24.55
C GLY A 394 -3.32 -28.72 25.42
N PHE A 395 -3.28 -27.39 25.35
CA PHE A 395 -2.36 -26.52 26.10
C PHE A 395 -2.89 -25.07 26.12
N ASP A 396 -2.26 -24.25 26.96
CA ASP A 396 -2.51 -22.80 26.99
C ASP A 396 -1.52 -22.08 26.08
N ILE A 397 -1.98 -21.03 25.33
CA ILE A 397 -1.15 -20.24 24.42
C ILE A 397 -1.64 -18.80 24.33
N GLU A 398 -0.72 -17.87 24.04
CA GLU A 398 -1.05 -16.47 23.81
C GLU A 398 -1.19 -16.17 22.32
N LEU A 399 -2.24 -15.42 21.96
CA LEU A 399 -2.44 -14.83 20.62
C LEU A 399 -2.33 -13.32 20.73
N VAL A 400 -1.30 -12.78 20.12
CA VAL A 400 -1.03 -11.32 20.11
C VAL A 400 -1.56 -10.70 18.84
N MET A 401 -2.21 -9.54 18.95
CA MET A 401 -2.72 -8.82 17.79
C MET A 401 -2.66 -7.31 17.97
N SER A 402 -2.71 -6.56 16.86
CA SER A 402 -3.03 -5.12 16.87
C SER A 402 -4.48 -4.90 16.47
N PRO A 403 -5.20 -3.95 17.10
CA PRO A 403 -6.57 -3.63 16.71
C PRO A 403 -6.65 -2.79 15.41
N THR A 404 -5.51 -2.41 14.83
CA THR A 404 -5.44 -1.57 13.64
C THR A 404 -5.97 -2.32 12.42
N SER A 405 -7.05 -1.82 11.82
CA SER A 405 -7.61 -2.33 10.56
C SER A 405 -6.60 -2.21 9.41
N ARG A 406 -6.56 -3.23 8.57
CA ARG A 406 -5.74 -3.31 7.35
C ARG A 406 -6.56 -3.91 6.21
N PRO A 407 -6.26 -3.64 4.93
CA PRO A 407 -7.00 -4.25 3.81
C PRO A 407 -7.06 -5.78 3.88
N TYR A 408 -5.97 -6.43 4.28
CA TYR A 408 -5.90 -7.88 4.47
C TYR A 408 -6.52 -8.35 5.80
N MET A 409 -6.93 -7.46 6.69
CA MET A 409 -7.46 -7.77 8.04
C MET A 409 -8.34 -6.61 8.54
N PRO A 410 -9.58 -6.50 8.06
CA PRO A 410 -10.46 -5.35 8.37
C PRO A 410 -10.87 -5.30 9.85
N ASP A 411 -11.02 -6.46 10.50
CA ASP A 411 -11.29 -6.55 11.94
C ASP A 411 -10.45 -7.64 12.61
N PRO A 412 -9.21 -7.31 13.02
CA PRO A 412 -8.30 -8.26 13.67
C PRO A 412 -8.86 -8.84 14.97
N LYS A 413 -9.69 -8.07 15.69
CA LYS A 413 -10.30 -8.51 16.95
C LYS A 413 -11.29 -9.64 16.72
N THR A 414 -12.16 -9.50 15.73
CA THR A 414 -13.13 -10.56 15.40
C THR A 414 -12.41 -11.81 14.89
N VAL A 415 -11.35 -11.66 14.08
CA VAL A 415 -10.50 -12.80 13.67
C VAL A 415 -9.90 -13.51 14.89
N ALA A 416 -9.32 -12.77 15.85
CA ALA A 416 -8.75 -13.35 17.06
C ALA A 416 -9.77 -14.15 17.87
N GLU A 417 -11.00 -13.65 18.01
CA GLU A 417 -12.06 -14.37 18.73
C GLU A 417 -12.53 -15.63 17.97
N ILE A 418 -12.61 -15.60 16.63
CA ILE A 418 -12.91 -16.79 15.83
C ILE A 418 -11.79 -17.83 16.02
N VAL A 419 -10.53 -17.45 15.85
CA VAL A 419 -9.37 -18.33 16.05
C VAL A 419 -9.36 -18.94 17.45
N LYS A 420 -9.59 -18.14 18.49
CA LYS A 420 -9.70 -18.62 19.88
C LYS A 420 -10.79 -19.66 20.04
N ASN A 421 -11.98 -19.41 19.48
CA ASN A 421 -13.10 -20.35 19.58
C ASN A 421 -12.80 -21.66 18.85
N ASN A 422 -12.24 -21.59 17.65
CA ASN A 422 -11.84 -22.76 16.87
C ASN A 422 -10.77 -23.59 17.60
N LEU A 423 -9.75 -22.96 18.15
CA LEU A 423 -8.68 -23.65 18.89
C LEU A 423 -9.18 -24.27 20.21
N ALA A 424 -10.18 -23.66 20.86
CA ALA A 424 -10.81 -24.23 22.05
C ALA A 424 -11.50 -25.56 21.77
N GLU A 425 -12.03 -25.80 20.56
CA GLU A 425 -12.65 -27.08 20.17
C GLU A 425 -11.66 -28.26 20.20
N ILE A 426 -10.38 -27.98 20.04
CA ILE A 426 -9.32 -28.99 20.06
C ILE A 426 -8.50 -28.98 21.36
N GLY A 427 -8.98 -28.25 22.39
CA GLY A 427 -8.37 -28.20 23.73
C GLY A 427 -7.26 -27.15 23.88
N ILE A 428 -7.01 -26.30 22.87
CA ILE A 428 -6.03 -25.20 23.01
C ILE A 428 -6.75 -23.97 23.59
N ASN A 429 -6.29 -23.52 24.76
CA ASN A 429 -6.86 -22.37 25.46
C ASN A 429 -6.11 -21.09 25.08
N VAL A 430 -6.71 -20.24 24.26
CA VAL A 430 -6.10 -19.01 23.77
C VAL A 430 -6.38 -17.83 24.69
N THR A 431 -5.33 -17.15 25.14
CA THR A 431 -5.40 -15.81 25.74
C THR A 431 -5.07 -14.77 24.68
N ILE A 432 -5.99 -13.83 24.43
CA ILE A 432 -5.77 -12.75 23.46
C ILE A 432 -5.14 -11.55 24.18
N SER A 433 -4.04 -11.04 23.66
CA SER A 433 -3.46 -9.76 24.05
C SER A 433 -3.45 -8.80 22.85
N SER A 434 -3.71 -7.51 23.15
CA SER A 434 -3.86 -6.47 22.14
C SER A 434 -2.89 -5.32 22.42
N HIS A 435 -2.12 -4.93 21.40
CA HIS A 435 -1.13 -3.88 21.48
C HIS A 435 -1.31 -2.89 20.32
N GLU A 436 -0.98 -1.63 20.53
CA GLU A 436 -0.86 -0.65 19.44
C GLU A 436 0.18 -1.10 18.43
N TRP A 437 0.07 -0.60 17.19
CA TRP A 437 0.80 -1.13 16.03
C TRP A 437 2.32 -1.23 16.24
N ALA A 438 2.98 -0.16 16.67
CA ALA A 438 4.43 -0.17 16.83
C ALA A 438 4.92 -1.10 17.96
N PRO A 439 4.36 -1.10 19.20
CA PRO A 439 4.70 -2.09 20.22
C PRO A 439 4.37 -3.54 19.80
N TYR A 440 3.31 -3.74 19.01
CA TYR A 440 2.97 -5.05 18.46
C TYR A 440 4.06 -5.58 17.52
N LEU A 441 4.52 -4.74 16.59
CA LEU A 441 5.62 -5.11 15.69
C LEU A 441 6.91 -5.39 16.44
N GLU A 442 7.26 -4.60 17.45
CA GLU A 442 8.44 -4.82 18.28
C GLU A 442 8.39 -6.19 19.00
N LEU A 443 7.25 -6.57 19.57
CA LEU A 443 7.07 -7.89 20.20
C LEU A 443 7.26 -9.04 19.18
N THR A 444 6.71 -8.90 17.97
CA THR A 444 6.84 -9.92 16.93
C THR A 444 8.27 -10.00 16.38
N GLN A 445 8.91 -8.87 16.16
CA GLN A 445 10.30 -8.78 15.71
C GLN A 445 11.28 -9.39 16.71
N ASN A 446 11.06 -9.19 18.00
CA ASN A 446 11.88 -9.76 19.06
C ASN A 446 11.60 -11.24 19.33
N GLY A 447 10.65 -11.87 18.59
CA GLY A 447 10.26 -13.27 18.81
C GLY A 447 9.58 -13.50 20.17
N GLU A 448 8.97 -12.48 20.76
CA GLU A 448 8.32 -12.59 22.07
C GLU A 448 6.93 -13.22 21.97
N THR A 449 6.30 -13.19 20.79
CA THR A 449 4.96 -13.75 20.53
C THR A 449 5.02 -15.27 20.31
N GLU A 450 3.93 -15.98 20.68
CA GLU A 450 3.69 -17.39 20.33
C GLU A 450 2.85 -17.47 19.06
N LEU A 451 1.57 -17.05 19.13
CA LEU A 451 0.70 -16.82 17.98
C LEU A 451 0.51 -15.32 17.77
N PHE A 452 0.36 -14.91 16.52
CA PHE A 452 0.08 -13.52 16.18
C PHE A 452 -0.75 -13.41 14.90
N ILE A 453 -1.50 -12.31 14.73
CA ILE A 453 -2.30 -12.05 13.53
C ILE A 453 -1.67 -10.92 12.73
N LEU A 454 -1.34 -11.19 11.48
CA LEU A 454 -0.75 -10.21 10.58
C LEU A 454 -1.20 -10.49 9.13
N GLY A 455 -0.67 -9.75 8.21
CA GLY A 455 -0.80 -9.97 6.78
C GLY A 455 0.31 -9.28 6.02
N TRP A 456 0.34 -9.49 4.72
CA TRP A 456 1.34 -8.92 3.83
C TRP A 456 0.69 -8.45 2.53
N SER A 457 1.17 -7.34 1.99
CA SER A 457 0.72 -6.81 0.70
C SER A 457 1.90 -6.67 -0.24
N GLY A 458 1.73 -7.08 -1.48
CA GLY A 458 2.76 -6.98 -2.49
C GLY A 458 2.99 -5.53 -2.95
N THR A 459 4.21 -5.23 -3.34
CA THR A 459 4.62 -3.89 -3.79
C THR A 459 5.32 -3.89 -5.14
N ASN A 460 6.10 -4.93 -5.46
CA ASN A 460 6.91 -5.02 -6.68
C ASN A 460 6.45 -6.07 -7.69
N GLY A 461 5.29 -6.72 -7.47
CA GLY A 461 4.79 -7.75 -8.37
C GLY A 461 5.63 -9.03 -8.40
N ASP A 462 6.56 -9.22 -7.47
CA ASP A 462 7.46 -10.38 -7.42
C ASP A 462 7.23 -11.25 -6.18
N PRO A 463 7.24 -12.59 -6.30
CA PRO A 463 7.05 -13.51 -5.19
C PRO A 463 8.14 -13.42 -4.11
N ASP A 464 9.35 -12.95 -4.44
CA ASP A 464 10.44 -12.80 -3.48
C ASP A 464 10.05 -11.91 -2.30
N TYR A 465 9.30 -10.84 -2.58
CA TYR A 465 8.83 -9.91 -1.56
C TYR A 465 7.85 -10.54 -0.56
N PHE A 466 7.19 -11.62 -0.92
CA PHE A 466 6.39 -12.42 0.01
C PHE A 466 7.24 -13.50 0.67
N LEU A 467 7.85 -14.37 -0.13
CA LEU A 467 8.43 -15.60 0.35
C LEU A 467 9.77 -15.38 1.07
N SER A 468 10.68 -14.61 0.47
CA SER A 468 11.95 -14.31 1.13
C SER A 468 11.78 -13.42 2.34
N SER A 469 10.93 -12.37 2.24
CA SER A 469 10.71 -11.47 3.39
C SER A 469 10.14 -12.19 4.60
N LEU A 470 9.13 -13.05 4.40
CA LEU A 470 8.39 -13.66 5.50
C LEU A 470 8.99 -14.98 5.99
N LEU A 471 9.76 -15.72 5.15
CA LEU A 471 10.07 -17.13 5.39
C LEU A 471 11.55 -17.49 5.22
N HIS A 472 12.37 -16.63 4.60
CA HIS A 472 13.81 -16.86 4.57
C HIS A 472 14.43 -16.63 5.95
N SER A 473 15.31 -17.54 6.39
CA SER A 473 15.87 -17.52 7.74
C SER A 473 16.72 -16.26 8.05
N SER A 474 17.34 -15.64 7.04
CA SER A 474 18.10 -14.39 7.22
C SER A 474 17.23 -13.20 7.66
N ASN A 475 15.91 -13.29 7.49
CA ASN A 475 14.97 -12.24 7.87
C ASN A 475 14.32 -12.44 9.26
N LYS A 476 14.80 -13.43 10.05
CA LYS A 476 14.38 -13.58 11.44
C LYS A 476 14.67 -12.32 12.24
N GLY A 477 13.68 -11.86 13.01
CA GLY A 477 13.81 -10.62 13.78
C GLY A 477 13.72 -9.34 12.96
N SER A 478 13.40 -9.45 11.66
CA SER A 478 13.10 -8.33 10.76
C SER A 478 11.67 -8.43 10.24
N SER A 479 11.40 -9.27 9.23
CA SER A 479 10.08 -9.51 8.65
C SER A 479 9.62 -10.97 8.76
N ASN A 480 10.53 -11.92 8.97
CA ASN A 480 10.19 -13.31 9.31
C ASN A 480 9.86 -13.41 10.80
N TYR A 481 8.65 -13.04 11.16
CA TYR A 481 8.15 -13.06 12.55
C TYR A 481 7.78 -14.46 13.04
N THR A 482 7.65 -15.44 12.13
CA THR A 482 7.43 -16.86 12.49
C THR A 482 8.70 -17.53 12.99
N TYR A 483 9.85 -16.89 12.83
CA TYR A 483 11.17 -17.45 13.14
C TYR A 483 11.42 -18.79 12.44
N TYR A 484 10.71 -19.02 11.32
CA TYR A 484 10.87 -20.20 10.50
C TYR A 484 12.28 -20.28 9.91
N GLU A 485 12.82 -21.50 9.90
CA GLU A 485 14.10 -21.80 9.32
C GLU A 485 14.04 -23.19 8.66
N ASN A 486 14.34 -23.24 7.38
CA ASN A 486 14.55 -24.48 6.65
C ASN A 486 15.61 -24.24 5.56
N PRO A 487 16.82 -24.85 5.67
CA PRO A 487 17.91 -24.62 4.72
C PRO A 487 17.59 -24.99 3.27
N GLU A 488 16.65 -25.92 3.03
CA GLU A 488 16.20 -26.27 1.68
C GLU A 488 15.32 -25.16 1.09
N VAL A 489 14.44 -24.56 1.89
CA VAL A 489 13.65 -23.40 1.48
C VAL A 489 14.57 -22.21 1.23
N ASP A 490 15.51 -21.93 2.12
CA ASP A 490 16.49 -20.85 1.93
C ASP A 490 17.28 -20.99 0.62
N ASP A 491 17.77 -22.22 0.29
CA ASP A 491 18.47 -22.48 -0.98
C ASP A 491 17.57 -22.25 -2.20
N LEU A 492 16.31 -22.69 -2.15
CA LEU A 492 15.34 -22.50 -3.24
C LEU A 492 15.04 -21.01 -3.46
N LEU A 493 14.80 -20.26 -2.40
CA LEU A 493 14.54 -18.82 -2.46
C LEU A 493 15.78 -18.04 -2.96
N ASP A 494 16.96 -18.37 -2.47
CA ASP A 494 18.22 -17.78 -2.91
C ASP A 494 18.52 -18.04 -4.40
N ARG A 495 18.20 -19.23 -4.89
CA ARG A 495 18.32 -19.55 -6.33
C ARG A 495 17.28 -18.82 -7.15
N ALA A 496 16.03 -18.78 -6.71
CA ALA A 496 14.96 -18.04 -7.38
C ALA A 496 15.29 -16.54 -7.49
N LYS A 497 15.85 -15.96 -6.43
CA LYS A 497 16.32 -14.56 -6.42
C LYS A 497 17.38 -14.28 -7.48
N ARG A 498 18.26 -15.24 -7.78
CA ARG A 498 19.38 -15.08 -8.74
C ARG A 498 19.05 -15.54 -10.15
N ALA A 499 18.05 -16.38 -10.35
CA ALA A 499 17.67 -16.88 -11.67
C ALA A 499 17.11 -15.73 -12.53
N VAL A 500 17.54 -15.68 -13.80
CA VAL A 500 17.09 -14.69 -14.80
C VAL A 500 15.88 -15.22 -15.57
N ASP A 501 15.84 -16.55 -15.78
CA ASP A 501 14.75 -17.22 -16.48
C ASP A 501 13.51 -17.31 -15.58
N GLN A 502 12.38 -16.79 -16.08
CA GLN A 502 11.15 -16.70 -15.29
C GLN A 502 10.49 -18.07 -15.05
N ASP A 503 10.64 -19.03 -15.98
CA ASP A 503 10.11 -20.38 -15.80
C ASP A 503 10.90 -21.12 -14.72
N GLU A 504 12.24 -20.98 -14.70
CA GLU A 504 13.07 -21.49 -13.62
C GLU A 504 12.72 -20.86 -12.27
N ARG A 505 12.47 -19.54 -12.23
CA ARG A 505 12.04 -18.87 -11.01
C ARG A 505 10.71 -19.40 -10.49
N ALA A 506 9.73 -19.57 -11.39
CA ALA A 506 8.42 -20.11 -11.06
C ALA A 506 8.51 -21.50 -10.43
N ASP A 507 9.32 -22.38 -11.02
CA ASP A 507 9.55 -23.75 -10.54
C ASP A 507 10.20 -23.75 -9.13
N LEU A 508 11.18 -22.87 -8.88
CA LEU A 508 11.85 -22.76 -7.60
C LEU A 508 10.92 -22.27 -6.49
N TYR A 509 10.11 -21.24 -6.76
CA TYR A 509 9.10 -20.76 -5.80
C TYR A 509 8.01 -21.81 -5.54
N SER A 510 7.56 -22.51 -6.57
CA SER A 510 6.58 -23.59 -6.42
C SER A 510 7.09 -24.70 -5.52
N GLN A 511 8.36 -25.14 -5.70
CA GLN A 511 9.01 -26.13 -4.82
C GLN A 511 9.15 -25.62 -3.38
N ALA A 512 9.52 -24.35 -3.18
CA ALA A 512 9.60 -23.75 -1.85
C ALA A 512 8.23 -23.77 -1.15
N LEU A 513 7.15 -23.44 -1.89
CA LEU A 513 5.77 -23.43 -1.38
C LEU A 513 5.30 -24.83 -0.93
N GLU A 514 5.71 -25.91 -1.61
CA GLU A 514 5.40 -27.29 -1.17
C GLU A 514 5.98 -27.59 0.22
N ILE A 515 7.26 -27.24 0.43
CA ILE A 515 7.94 -27.47 1.71
C ILE A 515 7.35 -26.57 2.81
N ILE A 516 7.13 -25.28 2.52
CA ILE A 516 6.53 -24.33 3.46
C ILE A 516 5.13 -24.79 3.88
N ASN A 517 4.33 -25.27 2.90
CA ASN A 517 2.99 -25.77 3.18
C ASN A 517 3.02 -26.98 4.14
N GLU A 518 3.95 -27.93 3.93
CA GLU A 518 4.12 -29.07 4.82
C GLU A 518 4.61 -28.67 6.21
N ASP A 519 5.60 -27.77 6.29
CA ASP A 519 6.19 -27.30 7.54
C ASP A 519 5.25 -26.42 8.37
N SER A 520 4.27 -25.80 7.71
CA SER A 520 3.18 -25.04 8.34
C SER A 520 3.63 -23.94 9.32
N PRO A 521 4.49 -22.99 8.94
CA PRO A 521 4.92 -21.91 9.86
C PRO A 521 3.81 -20.92 10.16
N MET A 522 2.75 -20.89 9.35
CA MET A 522 1.60 -20.01 9.51
C MET A 522 0.32 -20.66 9.00
N VAL A 523 -0.82 -20.14 9.44
CA VAL A 523 -2.13 -20.40 8.85
C VAL A 523 -2.47 -19.25 7.93
N THR A 524 -2.35 -19.43 6.62
CA THR A 524 -2.84 -18.46 5.65
C THR A 524 -4.36 -18.45 5.69
N LEU A 525 -4.97 -17.27 5.83
CA LEU A 525 -6.41 -17.12 6.02
C LEU A 525 -7.11 -16.83 4.70
N VAL A 526 -6.91 -15.63 4.18
CA VAL A 526 -7.61 -15.12 3.00
C VAL A 526 -6.70 -14.26 2.14
N HIS A 527 -7.01 -14.19 0.85
CA HIS A 527 -6.65 -13.11 -0.05
C HIS A 527 -7.83 -12.15 -0.13
N SER A 528 -7.66 -10.89 0.24
CA SER A 528 -8.75 -9.92 0.17
C SER A 528 -8.71 -9.13 -1.13
N THR A 529 -9.91 -8.81 -1.62
CA THR A 529 -10.16 -7.95 -2.78
C THR A 529 -10.58 -6.58 -2.25
N PRO A 530 -9.67 -5.60 -2.12
CA PRO A 530 -10.02 -4.28 -1.62
C PRO A 530 -11.08 -3.62 -2.49
N VAL A 531 -12.08 -3.01 -1.84
CA VAL A 531 -13.20 -2.34 -2.50
C VAL A 531 -13.11 -0.82 -2.33
N LEU A 532 -13.51 -0.09 -3.37
CA LEU A 532 -13.63 1.36 -3.37
C LEU A 532 -14.91 1.78 -4.07
N ALA A 533 -15.37 2.98 -3.79
CA ALA A 533 -16.56 3.52 -4.42
C ALA A 533 -16.26 4.83 -5.16
N ILE A 534 -16.84 4.99 -6.32
CA ILE A 534 -16.69 6.20 -7.15
C ILE A 534 -18.06 6.76 -7.55
N SER A 535 -18.12 8.07 -7.76
CA SER A 535 -19.26 8.71 -8.44
C SER A 535 -19.31 8.31 -9.91
N ASP A 536 -20.48 8.09 -10.48
CA ASP A 536 -20.68 7.82 -11.92
C ASP A 536 -20.18 8.96 -12.82
N ASN A 537 -19.88 10.13 -12.25
CA ASN A 537 -19.24 11.24 -12.98
C ASN A 537 -17.76 10.97 -13.28
N VAL A 538 -17.14 10.06 -12.55
CA VAL A 538 -15.75 9.63 -12.78
C VAL A 538 -15.74 8.56 -13.87
N ILE A 539 -15.09 8.86 -14.99
CA ILE A 539 -15.00 7.94 -16.12
C ILE A 539 -13.53 7.59 -16.41
N ASN A 540 -13.26 6.34 -16.77
CA ASN A 540 -11.91 5.82 -17.08
C ASN A 540 -10.94 5.94 -15.88
N TYR A 541 -11.40 5.56 -14.69
CA TYR A 541 -10.57 5.44 -13.48
C TYR A 541 -9.60 4.26 -13.56
#